data_5ea67fe9fce6ac8bcd69ff2aff92337b
#
_entry.id   5ea67fe9fce6ac8bcd69ff2aff92337b
#
_cell.length_a   1.000
_cell.length_b   1.000
_cell.length_c   1.000
_cell.angle_alpha   90.00
_cell.angle_beta   90.00
_cell.angle_gamma   90.00
#
_symmetry.space_group_name_H-M   'P 1'
#
loop_
_entity.id
_entity.type
_entity.pdbx_description
1 polymer ?
#
loop_
_entity_poly.entity_id
_entity_poly.type
_entity_poly.pdbx_seq_one_letter_code
_entity_poly.pdbx_strand_id
1 'polypeptide(L)'
;MTPVPIKRIIRVKAILLPVLAAAAFLGVAMGPGGGDPGTLIRSLAGASLEDAVLEDIFWKIRLPRVLLAALTGSALSLGGLVFQALLRNPLAEPYILGVSGGAAIGAILGILLGLARFPWGSLTAFAGGMATVGLLLLMSSWKTGLGKDALLLSGVMINAFCGAVILFLVSVTPDARLFNILSWLMGDLSLAAMEQVKLLAIVTALCATALFGLSHVMNLFLLGRDTAQSLGVRLGFMTAVLLTITSFMVGVTVSICGLLGFVGLVMPHLMRLSFGPDHRVLVPACILSGAAYMILCDLLARILPAQGEMPVGVVTALVGAPAFIFLLRRAAR
;
A
#
# COMPACT_ATOMS: atom_id res chain seq x y z
N MET A 1 7.32 -31.46 1.83
CA MET A 1 7.43 -29.98 2.08
C MET A 1 8.90 -29.62 2.12
N THR A 2 9.36 -28.75 1.23
CA THR A 2 10.74 -28.21 1.34
C THR A 2 10.88 -27.39 2.62
N PRO A 3 12.00 -27.51 3.37
CA PRO A 3 12.18 -26.75 4.60
C PRO A 3 12.09 -25.24 4.34
N VAL A 4 11.62 -24.50 5.36
CA VAL A 4 11.52 -23.04 5.26
C VAL A 4 12.92 -22.46 4.99
N PRO A 5 13.12 -21.57 4.02
CA PRO A 5 14.43 -21.05 3.65
C PRO A 5 14.94 -20.01 4.67
N ILE A 6 15.13 -20.45 5.92
CA ILE A 6 15.50 -19.59 7.06
C ILE A 6 16.71 -18.72 6.76
N LYS A 7 17.78 -19.28 6.15
CA LYS A 7 18.98 -18.53 5.78
C LYS A 7 18.68 -17.38 4.81
N ARG A 8 17.73 -17.56 3.89
CA ARG A 8 17.31 -16.48 2.94
C ARG A 8 16.50 -15.41 3.67
N ILE A 9 15.61 -15.80 4.58
CA ILE A 9 14.84 -14.85 5.40
C ILE A 9 15.76 -14.02 6.29
N ILE A 10 16.77 -14.65 6.92
CA ILE A 10 17.77 -13.93 7.72
C ILE A 10 18.54 -12.94 6.84
N ARG A 11 18.96 -13.33 5.63
CA ARG A 11 19.63 -12.42 4.69
C ARG A 11 18.76 -11.22 4.31
N VAL A 12 17.48 -11.43 4.03
CA VAL A 12 16.51 -10.36 3.76
C VAL A 12 16.44 -9.37 4.92
N LYS A 13 16.27 -9.89 6.15
CA LYS A 13 16.23 -9.04 7.34
C LYS A 13 17.54 -8.29 7.56
N ALA A 14 18.69 -8.95 7.40
CA ALA A 14 20.00 -8.34 7.58
C ALA A 14 20.27 -7.18 6.62
N ILE A 15 19.71 -7.22 5.40
CA ILE A 15 19.85 -6.15 4.40
C ILE A 15 18.79 -5.07 4.58
N LEU A 16 17.51 -5.45 4.73
CA LEU A 16 16.41 -4.50 4.67
C LEU A 16 16.11 -3.80 6.00
N LEU A 17 16.42 -4.41 7.16
CA LEU A 17 16.22 -3.74 8.46
C LEU A 17 17.11 -2.50 8.63
N PRO A 18 18.42 -2.52 8.31
CA PRO A 18 19.24 -1.31 8.34
C PRO A 18 18.73 -0.23 7.37
N VAL A 19 18.27 -0.61 6.18
CA VAL A 19 17.69 0.33 5.20
C VAL A 19 16.43 0.98 5.76
N LEU A 20 15.52 0.17 6.34
CA LEU A 20 14.32 0.67 6.97
C LEU A 20 14.64 1.58 8.17
N ALA A 21 15.58 1.18 9.02
CA ALA A 21 16.01 1.98 10.17
C ALA A 21 16.59 3.33 9.74
N ALA A 22 17.43 3.34 8.70
CA ALA A 22 17.99 4.58 8.14
C ALA A 22 16.89 5.47 7.52
N ALA A 23 15.97 4.88 6.76
CA ALA A 23 14.84 5.62 6.19
C ALA A 23 13.96 6.23 7.30
N ALA A 24 13.63 5.46 8.35
CA ALA A 24 12.83 5.93 9.48
C ALA A 24 13.55 7.05 10.25
N PHE A 25 14.84 6.88 10.50
CA PHE A 25 15.66 7.90 11.15
C PHE A 25 15.68 9.22 10.35
N LEU A 26 15.96 9.15 9.05
CA LEU A 26 15.94 10.32 8.17
C LEU A 26 14.54 10.93 8.07
N GLY A 27 13.51 10.10 8.00
CA GLY A 27 12.11 10.55 7.95
C GLY A 27 11.67 11.33 9.19
N VAL A 28 12.16 10.98 10.38
CA VAL A 28 11.90 11.73 11.62
C VAL A 28 12.82 12.95 11.73
N ALA A 29 14.10 12.82 11.38
CA ALA A 29 15.10 13.86 11.52
C ALA A 29 14.85 15.06 10.58
N MET A 30 14.44 14.79 9.33
CA MET A 30 14.37 15.81 8.26
C MET A 30 12.93 16.16 7.88
N GLY A 31 12.71 17.43 7.55
CA GLY A 31 11.41 17.92 7.05
C GLY A 31 11.17 19.38 7.36
N PRO A 32 10.04 19.96 6.93
CA PRO A 32 9.64 21.34 7.24
C PRO A 32 9.61 21.61 8.75
N GLY A 33 9.89 22.83 9.14
CA GLY A 33 9.91 23.23 10.55
C GLY A 33 11.25 23.05 11.26
N GLY A 34 12.34 22.74 10.52
CA GLY A 34 13.70 22.65 11.08
C GLY A 34 14.06 21.25 11.60
N GLY A 35 15.18 21.17 12.26
CA GLY A 35 15.77 19.92 12.75
C GLY A 35 16.72 19.24 11.74
N ASP A 36 17.72 18.59 12.26
CA ASP A 36 18.70 17.81 11.52
C ASP A 36 18.97 16.46 12.23
N PRO A 37 19.69 15.54 11.60
CA PRO A 37 20.06 14.28 12.24
C PRO A 37 20.76 14.41 13.58
N GLY A 38 21.61 15.42 13.76
CA GLY A 38 22.31 15.68 15.02
C GLY A 38 21.37 16.11 16.15
N THR A 39 20.38 16.95 15.84
CA THR A 39 19.35 17.38 16.78
C THR A 39 18.49 16.20 17.25
N LEU A 40 18.08 15.31 16.34
CA LEU A 40 17.34 14.11 16.69
C LEU A 40 18.18 13.16 17.58
N ILE A 41 19.47 12.99 17.29
CA ILE A 41 20.35 12.16 18.12
C ILE A 41 20.47 12.72 19.55
N ARG A 42 20.55 14.04 19.71
CA ARG A 42 20.56 14.69 21.04
C ARG A 42 19.27 14.45 21.80
N SER A 43 18.10 14.57 21.12
CA SER A 43 16.79 14.26 21.72
C SER A 43 16.70 12.79 22.16
N LEU A 44 17.15 11.85 21.33
CA LEU A 44 17.20 10.42 21.67
C LEU A 44 18.16 10.10 22.82
N ALA A 45 19.24 10.87 22.97
CA ALA A 45 20.19 10.74 24.09
C ALA A 45 19.68 11.36 25.40
N GLY A 46 18.45 11.88 25.42
CA GLY A 46 17.83 12.49 26.61
C GLY A 46 18.33 13.91 26.91
N ALA A 47 19.06 14.54 25.98
CA ALA A 47 19.40 15.96 26.09
C ALA A 47 18.13 16.78 25.83
N SER A 48 17.78 17.66 26.76
CA SER A 48 16.71 18.64 26.53
C SER A 48 17.10 19.52 25.33
N LEU A 49 16.27 19.52 24.29
CA LEU A 49 16.47 20.47 23.21
C LEU A 49 16.16 21.88 23.74
N GLU A 50 16.97 22.87 23.34
CA GLU A 50 16.72 24.26 23.67
C GLU A 50 15.37 24.75 23.12
N ASP A 51 14.86 24.09 22.10
CA ASP A 51 13.59 24.36 21.43
C ASP A 51 12.59 23.21 21.66
N ALA A 52 11.67 23.39 22.60
CA ALA A 52 10.60 22.44 22.89
C ALA A 52 9.66 22.21 21.69
N VAL A 53 9.58 23.18 20.75
CA VAL A 53 8.76 23.04 19.54
C VAL A 53 9.35 21.97 18.61
N LEU A 54 10.67 21.88 18.50
CA LEU A 54 11.32 20.83 17.70
C LEU A 54 11.06 19.42 18.26
N GLU A 55 11.02 19.29 19.58
CA GLU A 55 10.70 18.00 20.21
C GLU A 55 9.26 17.58 19.89
N ASP A 56 8.31 18.48 19.96
CA ASP A 56 6.92 18.23 19.57
C ASP A 56 6.80 17.89 18.07
N ILE A 57 7.55 18.54 17.20
CA ILE A 57 7.60 18.24 15.77
C ILE A 57 8.10 16.82 15.53
N PHE A 58 9.18 16.38 16.19
CA PHE A 58 9.72 15.04 16.02
C PHE A 58 8.73 13.95 16.47
N TRP A 59 8.17 14.09 17.68
CA TRP A 59 7.43 13.02 18.32
C TRP A 59 5.92 13.05 18.04
N LYS A 60 5.32 14.24 17.88
CA LYS A 60 3.86 14.38 17.70
C LYS A 60 3.44 14.53 16.24
N ILE A 61 4.33 14.98 15.35
CA ILE A 61 4.01 15.20 13.94
C ILE A 61 4.75 14.20 13.06
N ARG A 62 6.09 14.15 13.11
CA ARG A 62 6.87 13.35 12.16
C ARG A 62 6.83 11.85 12.46
N LEU A 63 6.92 11.46 13.73
CA LEU A 63 6.90 10.04 14.08
C LEU A 63 5.61 9.34 13.66
N PRO A 64 4.39 9.85 13.98
CA PRO A 64 3.15 9.24 13.48
C PRO A 64 3.11 9.13 11.96
N ARG A 65 3.59 10.15 11.24
CA ARG A 65 3.63 10.17 9.78
C ARG A 65 4.59 9.14 9.20
N VAL A 66 5.79 9.01 9.74
CA VAL A 66 6.77 7.98 9.34
C VAL A 66 6.24 6.57 9.60
N LEU A 67 5.58 6.36 10.75
CA LEU A 67 4.94 5.08 11.06
C LEU A 67 3.78 4.77 10.11
N LEU A 68 2.94 5.77 9.81
CA LEU A 68 1.85 5.62 8.85
C LEU A 68 2.39 5.31 7.46
N ALA A 69 3.43 6.01 6.99
CA ALA A 69 4.11 5.74 5.73
C ALA A 69 4.67 4.31 5.68
N ALA A 70 5.35 3.86 6.74
CA ALA A 70 5.89 2.50 6.82
C ALA A 70 4.80 1.44 6.69
N LEU A 71 3.71 1.58 7.43
CA LEU A 71 2.58 0.64 7.40
C LEU A 71 1.87 0.64 6.06
N THR A 72 1.66 1.81 5.48
CA THR A 72 1.06 1.99 4.15
C THR A 72 1.91 1.31 3.09
N GLY A 73 3.22 1.56 3.07
CA GLY A 73 4.14 0.91 2.14
C GLY A 73 4.19 -0.60 2.30
N SER A 74 4.19 -1.09 3.55
CA SER A 74 4.12 -2.52 3.85
C SER A 74 2.85 -3.17 3.31
N ALA A 75 1.70 -2.57 3.59
CA ALA A 75 0.39 -3.10 3.19
C ALA A 75 0.23 -3.10 1.66
N LEU A 76 0.56 -2.00 0.99
CA LEU A 76 0.44 -1.91 -0.47
C LEU A 76 1.42 -2.83 -1.20
N SER A 77 2.67 -2.92 -0.73
CA SER A 77 3.66 -3.83 -1.30
C SER A 77 3.24 -5.30 -1.11
N LEU A 78 2.78 -5.68 0.08
CA LEU A 78 2.27 -7.02 0.33
C LEU A 78 1.01 -7.31 -0.49
N GLY A 79 0.10 -6.33 -0.60
CA GLY A 79 -1.07 -6.42 -1.46
C GLY A 79 -0.69 -6.69 -2.91
N GLY A 80 0.26 -5.94 -3.45
CA GLY A 80 0.79 -6.15 -4.80
C GLY A 80 1.38 -7.54 -4.99
N LEU A 81 2.16 -8.04 -4.03
CA LEU A 81 2.72 -9.39 -4.07
C LEU A 81 1.62 -10.46 -4.24
N VAL A 82 0.54 -10.35 -3.46
CA VAL A 82 -0.57 -11.31 -3.51
C VAL A 82 -1.33 -11.21 -4.83
N PHE A 83 -1.65 -10.00 -5.30
CA PHE A 83 -2.32 -9.82 -6.59
C PHE A 83 -1.49 -10.32 -7.77
N GLN A 84 -0.17 -10.09 -7.76
CA GLN A 84 0.73 -10.65 -8.77
C GLN A 84 0.72 -12.18 -8.77
N ALA A 85 0.63 -12.82 -7.60
CA ALA A 85 0.51 -14.27 -7.49
C ALA A 85 -0.84 -14.79 -7.99
N LEU A 86 -1.96 -14.16 -7.56
CA LEU A 86 -3.32 -14.55 -7.94
C LEU A 86 -3.57 -14.43 -9.44
N LEU A 87 -3.15 -13.32 -10.03
CA LEU A 87 -3.36 -13.01 -11.44
C LEU A 87 -2.25 -13.57 -12.33
N ARG A 88 -1.17 -14.10 -11.73
CA ARG A 88 0.04 -14.56 -12.45
C ARG A 88 0.55 -13.52 -13.44
N ASN A 89 0.46 -12.29 -13.03
CA ASN A 89 0.89 -11.17 -13.83
C ASN A 89 1.79 -10.26 -12.96
N PRO A 90 3.07 -10.10 -13.29
CA PRO A 90 3.97 -9.23 -12.54
C PRO A 90 3.60 -7.74 -12.61
N LEU A 91 2.68 -7.39 -13.53
CA LEU A 91 2.13 -6.04 -13.69
C LEU A 91 0.86 -5.82 -12.87
N ALA A 92 0.40 -6.83 -12.11
CA ALA A 92 -0.79 -6.68 -11.30
C ALA A 92 -0.53 -5.77 -10.11
N GLU A 93 -1.44 -4.82 -9.91
CA GLU A 93 -1.46 -3.88 -8.80
C GLU A 93 -2.76 -4.04 -8.01
N PRO A 94 -2.76 -3.76 -6.69
CA PRO A 94 -3.97 -3.87 -5.88
C PRO A 94 -5.18 -3.10 -6.43
N TYR A 95 -4.92 -2.05 -7.17
CA TYR A 95 -5.96 -1.15 -7.72
C TYR A 95 -6.68 -1.68 -8.96
N ILE A 96 -6.11 -2.67 -9.66
CA ILE A 96 -6.71 -3.24 -10.88
C ILE A 96 -8.11 -3.82 -10.62
N LEU A 97 -8.39 -4.30 -9.41
CA LEU A 97 -9.67 -4.91 -9.06
C LEU A 97 -10.74 -3.90 -8.59
N GLY A 98 -10.51 -2.61 -8.74
CA GLY A 98 -11.50 -1.57 -8.48
C GLY A 98 -11.61 -1.10 -7.02
N VAL A 99 -10.83 -1.66 -6.10
CA VAL A 99 -10.84 -1.26 -4.68
C VAL A 99 -10.58 0.24 -4.52
N SER A 100 -9.62 0.77 -5.25
CA SER A 100 -9.26 2.19 -5.23
C SER A 100 -10.36 3.09 -5.79
N GLY A 101 -10.96 2.69 -6.92
CA GLY A 101 -12.05 3.45 -7.54
C GLY A 101 -13.28 3.55 -6.63
N GLY A 102 -13.67 2.41 -6.02
CA GLY A 102 -14.76 2.40 -5.05
C GLY A 102 -14.44 3.21 -3.79
N ALA A 103 -13.21 3.11 -3.27
CA ALA A 103 -12.78 3.91 -2.14
C ALA A 103 -12.80 5.41 -2.46
N ALA A 104 -12.40 5.80 -3.67
CA ALA A 104 -12.46 7.19 -4.12
C ALA A 104 -13.90 7.72 -4.20
N ILE A 105 -14.82 6.95 -4.75
CA ILE A 105 -16.26 7.32 -4.77
C ILE A 105 -16.75 7.49 -3.33
N GLY A 106 -16.47 6.52 -2.45
CA GLY A 106 -16.87 6.59 -1.04
C GLY A 106 -16.29 7.80 -0.31
N ALA A 107 -15.02 8.13 -0.55
CA ALA A 107 -14.36 9.31 0.02
C ALA A 107 -14.99 10.61 -0.48
N ILE A 108 -15.23 10.72 -1.79
CA ILE A 108 -15.86 11.91 -2.38
C ILE A 108 -17.28 12.11 -1.80
N LEU A 109 -18.07 11.06 -1.73
CA LEU A 109 -19.39 11.11 -1.10
C LEU A 109 -19.30 11.52 0.37
N GLY A 110 -18.34 10.99 1.12
CA GLY A 110 -18.07 11.39 2.50
C GLY A 110 -17.75 12.89 2.62
N ILE A 111 -16.89 13.42 1.76
CA ILE A 111 -16.54 14.85 1.72
C ILE A 111 -17.76 15.70 1.38
N LEU A 112 -18.59 15.27 0.40
CA LEU A 112 -19.81 15.97 0.01
C LEU A 112 -20.86 15.98 1.12
N LEU A 113 -20.92 14.93 1.93
CA LEU A 113 -21.81 14.83 3.10
C LEU A 113 -21.24 15.51 4.36
N GLY A 114 -20.05 16.13 4.29
CA GLY A 114 -19.41 16.75 5.45
C GLY A 114 -18.72 15.79 6.43
N LEU A 115 -18.56 14.54 6.03
CA LEU A 115 -17.96 13.46 6.83
C LEU A 115 -16.43 13.31 6.57
N ALA A 116 -15.73 14.38 6.18
CA ALA A 116 -14.32 14.30 5.76
C ALA A 116 -13.36 13.90 6.89
N ARG A 117 -13.72 14.10 8.16
CA ARG A 117 -12.84 13.82 9.29
C ARG A 117 -12.82 12.35 9.67
N PHE A 118 -11.64 11.88 10.11
CA PHE A 118 -11.50 10.55 10.73
C PHE A 118 -12.39 10.42 11.98
N PRO A 119 -13.07 9.28 12.22
CA PRO A 119 -13.04 8.04 11.42
C PRO A 119 -14.04 7.98 10.25
N TRP A 120 -14.98 8.93 10.15
CA TRP A 120 -16.12 8.84 9.22
C TRP A 120 -15.71 8.89 7.76
N GLY A 121 -14.77 9.77 7.39
CA GLY A 121 -14.24 9.85 6.02
C GLY A 121 -13.53 8.55 5.60
N SER A 122 -12.75 7.96 6.48
CA SER A 122 -12.14 6.66 6.22
C SER A 122 -13.18 5.54 6.13
N LEU A 123 -14.25 5.60 6.93
CA LEU A 123 -15.31 4.59 6.90
C LEU A 123 -16.09 4.63 5.57
N THR A 124 -16.43 5.83 5.05
CA THR A 124 -17.11 5.97 3.76
C THR A 124 -16.22 5.48 2.61
N ALA A 125 -14.94 5.83 2.61
CA ALA A 125 -13.97 5.35 1.62
C ALA A 125 -13.81 3.83 1.69
N PHE A 126 -13.65 3.26 2.88
CA PHE A 126 -13.57 1.81 3.08
C PHE A 126 -14.82 1.09 2.60
N ALA A 127 -16.01 1.60 2.95
CA ALA A 127 -17.28 1.02 2.50
C ALA A 127 -17.40 1.01 0.98
N GLY A 128 -17.03 2.10 0.30
CA GLY A 128 -16.97 2.17 -1.16
C GLY A 128 -16.01 1.16 -1.77
N GLY A 129 -14.80 1.02 -1.22
CA GLY A 129 -13.83 0.01 -1.64
C GLY A 129 -14.34 -1.43 -1.46
N MET A 130 -14.95 -1.73 -0.32
CA MET A 130 -15.52 -3.06 -0.06
C MET A 130 -16.75 -3.36 -0.90
N ALA A 131 -17.57 -2.37 -1.24
CA ALA A 131 -18.68 -2.52 -2.16
C ALA A 131 -18.23 -2.96 -3.56
N THR A 132 -17.14 -2.39 -4.08
CA THR A 132 -16.56 -2.82 -5.38
C THR A 132 -15.97 -4.22 -5.32
N VAL A 133 -15.33 -4.61 -4.22
CA VAL A 133 -14.85 -5.99 -4.02
C VAL A 133 -16.03 -6.97 -3.95
N GLY A 134 -17.09 -6.62 -3.23
CA GLY A 134 -18.31 -7.41 -3.17
C GLY A 134 -18.95 -7.58 -4.55
N LEU A 135 -19.04 -6.51 -5.34
CA LEU A 135 -19.54 -6.55 -6.72
C LEU A 135 -18.67 -7.45 -7.60
N LEU A 136 -17.34 -7.34 -7.48
CA LEU A 136 -16.39 -8.18 -8.19
C LEU A 136 -16.60 -9.67 -7.88
N LEU A 137 -16.75 -10.01 -6.60
CA LEU A 137 -16.98 -11.39 -6.16
C LEU A 137 -18.32 -11.92 -6.66
N LEU A 138 -19.39 -11.12 -6.63
CA LEU A 138 -20.70 -11.47 -7.17
C LEU A 138 -20.63 -11.74 -8.68
N MET A 139 -20.00 -10.85 -9.45
CA MET A 139 -19.85 -11.02 -10.90
C MET A 139 -19.01 -12.27 -11.25
N SER A 140 -17.99 -12.56 -10.45
CA SER A 140 -17.09 -13.69 -10.68
C SER A 140 -17.70 -15.05 -10.30
N SER A 141 -18.68 -15.08 -9.40
CA SER A 141 -19.36 -16.31 -8.97
C SER A 141 -20.39 -16.83 -10.00
N TRP A 142 -20.89 -15.97 -10.90
CA TRP A 142 -21.96 -16.30 -11.86
C TRP A 142 -21.49 -17.14 -13.06
N LYS A 143 -20.19 -17.18 -13.37
CA LYS A 143 -19.69 -17.95 -14.52
C LYS A 143 -18.42 -18.72 -14.15
N THR A 144 -18.54 -20.04 -14.06
CA THR A 144 -17.45 -21.06 -14.11
C THR A 144 -16.23 -20.86 -13.20
N GLY A 145 -16.39 -20.22 -12.03
CA GLY A 145 -15.33 -20.08 -11.03
C GLY A 145 -14.46 -18.83 -11.21
N LEU A 146 -13.73 -18.48 -10.14
CA LEU A 146 -12.82 -17.34 -10.03
C LEU A 146 -11.59 -17.51 -10.97
N GLY A 147 -11.80 -17.47 -12.27
CA GLY A 147 -10.73 -17.48 -13.28
C GLY A 147 -9.97 -16.14 -13.29
N LYS A 148 -8.65 -16.19 -13.49
CA LYS A 148 -7.79 -14.99 -13.53
C LYS A 148 -8.26 -13.95 -14.56
N ASP A 149 -8.68 -14.42 -15.75
CA ASP A 149 -9.08 -13.56 -16.85
C ASP A 149 -10.43 -12.89 -16.58
N ALA A 150 -11.37 -13.61 -15.94
CA ALA A 150 -12.63 -13.05 -15.49
C ALA A 150 -12.44 -11.98 -14.38
N LEU A 151 -11.56 -12.24 -13.42
CA LEU A 151 -11.21 -11.27 -12.38
C LEU A 151 -10.58 -10.00 -12.97
N LEU A 152 -9.63 -10.16 -13.89
CA LEU A 152 -8.98 -9.03 -14.57
C LEU A 152 -9.98 -8.20 -15.38
N LEU A 153 -10.79 -8.85 -16.22
CA LEU A 153 -11.77 -8.15 -17.05
C LEU A 153 -12.82 -7.43 -16.21
N SER A 154 -13.37 -8.11 -15.20
CA SER A 154 -14.33 -7.50 -14.29
C SER A 154 -13.72 -6.32 -13.53
N GLY A 155 -12.49 -6.44 -13.06
CA GLY A 155 -11.77 -5.36 -12.37
C GLY A 155 -11.54 -4.15 -13.26
N VAL A 156 -11.14 -4.35 -14.51
CA VAL A 156 -10.96 -3.27 -15.50
C VAL A 156 -12.28 -2.55 -15.77
N MET A 157 -13.38 -3.29 -15.96
CA MET A 157 -14.71 -2.71 -16.18
C MET A 157 -15.23 -1.92 -14.98
N ILE A 158 -15.06 -2.46 -13.75
CA ILE A 158 -15.40 -1.76 -12.51
C ILE A 158 -14.58 -0.48 -12.39
N ASN A 159 -13.28 -0.56 -12.65
CA ASN A 159 -12.38 0.62 -12.56
C ASN A 159 -12.76 1.71 -13.58
N ALA A 160 -13.09 1.33 -14.82
CA ALA A 160 -13.56 2.27 -15.83
C ALA A 160 -14.89 2.94 -15.40
N PHE A 161 -15.83 2.18 -14.88
CA PHE A 161 -17.09 2.72 -14.33
C PHE A 161 -16.83 3.66 -13.15
N CYS A 162 -16.01 3.25 -12.17
CA CYS A 162 -15.64 4.11 -11.05
C CYS A 162 -14.97 5.41 -11.52
N GLY A 163 -14.08 5.34 -12.53
CA GLY A 163 -13.47 6.52 -13.13
C GLY A 163 -14.49 7.51 -13.70
N ALA A 164 -15.50 7.00 -14.42
CA ALA A 164 -16.56 7.83 -14.95
C ALA A 164 -17.40 8.50 -13.82
N VAL A 165 -17.73 7.74 -12.77
CA VAL A 165 -18.45 8.26 -11.59
C VAL A 165 -17.60 9.31 -10.85
N ILE A 166 -16.31 9.09 -10.67
CA ILE A 166 -15.39 10.06 -10.05
C ILE A 166 -15.38 11.37 -10.84
N LEU A 167 -15.22 11.30 -12.17
CA LEU A 167 -15.23 12.49 -13.02
C LEU A 167 -16.58 13.23 -12.95
N PHE A 168 -17.68 12.51 -12.95
CA PHE A 168 -19.02 13.10 -12.75
C PHE A 168 -19.12 13.81 -11.40
N LEU A 169 -18.74 13.14 -10.29
CA LEU A 169 -18.79 13.73 -8.96
C LEU A 169 -17.91 14.97 -8.84
N VAL A 170 -16.69 14.92 -9.41
CA VAL A 170 -15.78 16.08 -9.46
C VAL A 170 -16.40 17.24 -10.24
N SER A 171 -17.05 16.98 -11.38
CA SER A 171 -17.62 18.03 -12.24
C SER A 171 -18.84 18.75 -11.61
N VAL A 172 -19.55 18.09 -10.71
CA VAL A 172 -20.71 18.68 -10.02
C VAL A 172 -20.37 19.21 -8.62
N THR A 173 -19.11 19.08 -8.19
CA THR A 173 -18.67 19.49 -6.85
C THR A 173 -18.39 21.00 -6.79
N PRO A 174 -18.89 21.71 -5.77
CA PRO A 174 -18.55 23.12 -5.55
C PRO A 174 -17.05 23.32 -5.29
N ASP A 175 -16.47 24.42 -5.79
CA ASP A 175 -15.04 24.75 -5.70
C ASP A 175 -14.45 24.63 -4.29
N ALA A 176 -15.21 25.01 -3.27
CA ALA A 176 -14.79 24.96 -1.88
C ALA A 176 -14.41 23.55 -1.37
N ARG A 177 -14.93 22.49 -1.99
CA ARG A 177 -14.66 21.08 -1.62
C ARG A 177 -13.70 20.39 -2.59
N LEU A 178 -13.50 20.95 -3.76
CA LEU A 178 -12.72 20.35 -4.83
C LEU A 178 -11.28 20.09 -4.42
N PHE A 179 -10.66 21.04 -3.70
CA PHE A 179 -9.29 20.86 -3.19
C PHE A 179 -9.15 19.62 -2.29
N ASN A 180 -10.08 19.41 -1.37
CA ASN A 180 -10.05 18.25 -0.47
C ASN A 180 -10.20 16.92 -1.24
N ILE A 181 -11.04 16.91 -2.27
CA ILE A 181 -11.23 15.74 -3.14
C ILE A 181 -9.94 15.44 -3.92
N LEU A 182 -9.36 16.45 -4.54
CA LEU A 182 -8.13 16.29 -5.31
C LEU A 182 -6.95 15.87 -4.43
N SER A 183 -6.80 16.48 -3.25
CA SER A 183 -5.79 16.08 -2.27
C SER A 183 -5.93 14.61 -1.87
N TRP A 184 -7.16 14.16 -1.58
CA TRP A 184 -7.42 12.76 -1.24
C TRP A 184 -7.10 11.81 -2.42
N LEU A 185 -7.49 12.18 -3.65
CA LEU A 185 -7.20 11.40 -4.86
C LEU A 185 -5.70 11.30 -5.18
N MET A 186 -4.91 12.29 -4.79
CA MET A 186 -3.45 12.27 -4.96
C MET A 186 -2.71 11.51 -3.85
N GLY A 187 -3.41 11.10 -2.78
CA GLY A 187 -2.82 10.42 -1.64
C GLY A 187 -2.02 11.34 -0.73
N ASP A 188 -2.42 11.42 0.53
CA ASP A 188 -1.85 12.35 1.50
C ASP A 188 -1.61 11.68 2.85
N LEU A 189 -0.44 11.94 3.43
CA LEU A 189 -0.03 11.50 4.77
C LEU A 189 0.17 12.67 5.73
N SER A 190 -0.14 13.90 5.33
CA SER A 190 0.16 15.11 6.11
C SER A 190 -0.60 15.17 7.44
N LEU A 191 -1.83 14.64 7.46
CA LEU A 191 -2.68 14.63 8.66
C LEU A 191 -2.61 13.31 9.44
N ALA A 192 -1.43 12.68 9.48
CA ALA A 192 -1.23 11.43 10.19
C ALA A 192 -1.48 11.56 11.69
N ALA A 193 -2.42 10.77 12.22
CA ALA A 193 -2.72 10.68 13.63
C ALA A 193 -2.34 9.30 14.19
N MET A 194 -1.93 9.24 15.46
CA MET A 194 -1.53 7.99 16.11
C MET A 194 -2.67 6.95 16.17
N GLU A 195 -3.93 7.38 16.16
CA GLU A 195 -5.09 6.49 16.08
C GLU A 195 -5.15 5.73 14.74
N GLN A 196 -4.88 6.43 13.64
CA GLN A 196 -4.78 5.83 12.31
C GLN A 196 -3.61 4.85 12.23
N VAL A 197 -2.46 5.21 12.82
CA VAL A 197 -1.28 4.33 12.91
C VAL A 197 -1.62 3.05 13.67
N LYS A 198 -2.26 3.15 14.84
CA LYS A 198 -2.65 1.98 15.64
C LYS A 198 -3.61 1.06 14.87
N LEU A 199 -4.65 1.63 14.24
CA LEU A 199 -5.62 0.87 13.44
C LEU A 199 -4.91 0.13 12.30
N LEU A 200 -4.11 0.86 11.50
CA LEU A 200 -3.41 0.29 10.35
C LEU A 200 -2.36 -0.74 10.77
N ALA A 201 -1.68 -0.53 11.91
CA ALA A 201 -0.72 -1.49 12.46
C ALA A 201 -1.38 -2.82 12.81
N ILE A 202 -2.52 -2.79 13.50
CA ILE A 202 -3.27 -4.00 13.86
C ILE A 202 -3.73 -4.73 12.60
N VAL A 203 -4.36 -4.03 11.66
CA VAL A 203 -4.86 -4.62 10.40
C VAL A 203 -3.71 -5.20 9.58
N THR A 204 -2.64 -4.43 9.38
CA THR A 204 -1.48 -4.89 8.59
C THR A 204 -0.81 -6.09 9.25
N ALA A 205 -0.63 -6.11 10.57
CA ALA A 205 -0.01 -7.22 11.29
C ALA A 205 -0.85 -8.51 11.19
N LEU A 206 -2.16 -8.42 11.39
CA LEU A 206 -3.07 -9.57 11.29
C LEU A 206 -3.10 -10.13 9.85
N CYS A 207 -3.29 -9.25 8.86
CA CYS A 207 -3.31 -9.66 7.46
C CYS A 207 -1.96 -10.21 6.98
N ALA A 208 -0.84 -9.57 7.35
CA ALA A 208 0.50 -10.03 6.99
C ALA A 208 0.81 -11.41 7.59
N THR A 209 0.40 -11.65 8.84
CA THR A 209 0.56 -12.96 9.49
C THR A 209 -0.26 -14.04 8.77
N ALA A 210 -1.52 -13.74 8.44
CA ALA A 210 -2.38 -14.65 7.68
C ALA A 210 -1.79 -14.94 6.27
N LEU A 211 -1.34 -13.92 5.55
CA LEU A 211 -0.74 -14.04 4.23
C LEU A 211 0.62 -14.77 4.27
N PHE A 212 1.41 -14.58 5.33
CA PHE A 212 2.63 -15.35 5.53
C PHE A 212 2.32 -16.83 5.73
N GLY A 213 1.30 -17.18 6.51
CA GLY A 213 0.81 -18.54 6.66
C GLY A 213 0.35 -19.17 5.33
N LEU A 214 -0.23 -18.35 4.43
CA LEU A 214 -0.68 -18.76 3.09
C LEU A 214 0.42 -18.69 2.02
N SER A 215 1.64 -18.31 2.35
CA SER A 215 2.76 -18.15 1.40
C SER A 215 3.05 -19.44 0.61
N HIS A 216 2.86 -20.60 1.23
CA HIS A 216 2.99 -21.89 0.55
C HIS A 216 1.93 -22.07 -0.56
N VAL A 217 0.70 -21.69 -0.30
CA VAL A 217 -0.39 -21.72 -1.30
C VAL A 217 -0.09 -20.80 -2.46
N MET A 218 0.44 -19.59 -2.19
CA MET A 218 0.87 -18.66 -3.24
C MET A 218 2.00 -19.23 -4.10
N ASN A 219 2.93 -19.99 -3.52
CA ASN A 219 3.96 -20.71 -4.29
C ASN A 219 3.33 -21.78 -5.22
N LEU A 220 2.30 -22.51 -4.76
CA LEU A 220 1.61 -23.49 -5.59
C LEU A 220 0.86 -22.83 -6.76
N PHE A 221 0.31 -21.63 -6.58
CA PHE A 221 -0.32 -20.89 -7.68
C PHE A 221 0.65 -20.58 -8.82
N LEU A 222 1.94 -20.40 -8.55
CA LEU A 222 2.94 -20.17 -9.60
C LEU A 222 3.17 -21.41 -10.49
N LEU A 223 2.93 -22.64 -9.98
CA LEU A 223 3.15 -23.87 -10.72
C LEU A 223 2.07 -24.17 -11.77
N GLY A 224 0.96 -23.44 -11.75
CA GLY A 224 -0.17 -23.66 -12.64
C GLY A 224 -1.42 -24.14 -11.91
N ARG A 225 -2.62 -23.90 -12.54
CA ARG A 225 -3.91 -24.27 -11.93
C ARG A 225 -4.03 -25.78 -11.77
N ASP A 226 -3.75 -26.52 -12.85
CA ASP A 226 -3.89 -27.98 -12.88
C ASP A 226 -2.94 -28.65 -11.87
N THR A 227 -1.69 -28.17 -11.81
CA THR A 227 -0.70 -28.67 -10.86
C THR A 227 -1.10 -28.33 -9.41
N ALA A 228 -1.59 -27.11 -9.15
CA ALA A 228 -2.04 -26.75 -7.80
C ALA A 228 -3.26 -27.56 -7.36
N GLN A 229 -4.20 -27.85 -8.27
CA GLN A 229 -5.36 -28.70 -7.99
C GLN A 229 -4.96 -30.16 -7.73
N SER A 230 -4.06 -30.73 -8.53
CA SER A 230 -3.56 -32.09 -8.33
C SER A 230 -2.83 -32.26 -7.00
N LEU A 231 -2.26 -31.16 -6.46
CA LEU A 231 -1.66 -31.09 -5.13
C LEU A 231 -2.68 -30.79 -4.02
N GLY A 232 -3.99 -30.85 -4.30
CA GLY A 232 -5.06 -30.74 -3.33
C GLY A 232 -5.50 -29.31 -2.98
N VAL A 233 -5.05 -28.29 -3.71
CA VAL A 233 -5.45 -26.90 -3.46
C VAL A 233 -6.84 -26.63 -4.04
N ARG A 234 -7.79 -26.23 -3.20
CA ARG A 234 -9.11 -25.73 -3.63
C ARG A 234 -8.97 -24.31 -4.17
N LEU A 235 -8.62 -24.18 -5.47
CA LEU A 235 -8.25 -22.91 -6.09
C LEU A 235 -9.28 -21.80 -5.86
N GLY A 236 -10.57 -22.05 -6.09
CA GLY A 236 -11.64 -21.06 -5.93
C GLY A 236 -11.70 -20.51 -4.51
N PHE A 237 -11.67 -21.40 -3.52
CA PHE A 237 -11.69 -21.01 -2.10
C PHE A 237 -10.43 -20.22 -1.71
N MET A 238 -9.25 -20.70 -2.08
CA MET A 238 -8.00 -20.03 -1.74
C MET A 238 -7.86 -18.66 -2.46
N THR A 239 -8.33 -18.57 -3.70
CA THR A 239 -8.41 -17.28 -4.41
C THR A 239 -9.32 -16.31 -3.66
N ALA A 240 -10.51 -16.75 -3.24
CA ALA A 240 -11.43 -15.88 -2.48
C ALA A 240 -10.83 -15.45 -1.13
N VAL A 241 -10.18 -16.35 -0.39
CA VAL A 241 -9.53 -16.04 0.88
C VAL A 241 -8.41 -15.02 0.70
N LEU A 242 -7.48 -15.26 -0.23
CA LEU A 242 -6.38 -14.35 -0.51
C LEU A 242 -6.88 -12.99 -0.98
N LEU A 243 -7.87 -12.97 -1.88
CA LEU A 243 -8.50 -11.75 -2.38
C LEU A 243 -9.16 -10.96 -1.23
N THR A 244 -9.94 -11.61 -0.38
CA THR A 244 -10.64 -10.95 0.72
C THR A 244 -9.67 -10.35 1.73
N ILE A 245 -8.68 -11.12 2.22
CA ILE A 245 -7.70 -10.62 3.18
C ILE A 245 -6.92 -9.44 2.60
N THR A 246 -6.49 -9.56 1.35
CA THR A 246 -5.67 -8.52 0.71
C THR A 246 -6.49 -7.28 0.40
N SER A 247 -7.72 -7.43 -0.13
CA SER A 247 -8.59 -6.29 -0.42
C SER A 247 -9.04 -5.57 0.84
N PHE A 248 -9.27 -6.29 1.94
CA PHE A 248 -9.54 -5.70 3.25
C PHE A 248 -8.36 -4.85 3.73
N MET A 249 -7.14 -5.42 3.72
CA MET A 249 -5.92 -4.71 4.12
C MET A 249 -5.68 -3.46 3.26
N VAL A 250 -5.75 -3.59 1.94
CA VAL A 250 -5.57 -2.48 0.99
C VAL A 250 -6.69 -1.45 1.14
N GLY A 251 -7.94 -1.90 1.31
CA GLY A 251 -9.10 -1.03 1.52
C GLY A 251 -8.97 -0.15 2.75
N VAL A 252 -8.54 -0.71 3.90
CA VAL A 252 -8.24 0.08 5.11
C VAL A 252 -7.08 1.04 4.86
N THR A 253 -6.03 0.59 4.18
CA THR A 253 -4.87 1.45 3.87
C THR A 253 -5.28 2.65 3.02
N VAL A 254 -5.98 2.41 1.91
CA VAL A 254 -6.45 3.46 0.99
C VAL A 254 -7.44 4.40 1.65
N SER A 255 -8.33 3.88 2.50
CA SER A 255 -9.30 4.72 3.21
C SER A 255 -8.67 5.74 4.18
N ILE A 256 -7.46 5.47 4.65
CA ILE A 256 -6.71 6.37 5.54
C ILE A 256 -5.80 7.31 4.75
N CYS A 257 -5.10 6.79 3.74
CA CYS A 257 -3.99 7.48 3.08
C CYS A 257 -4.33 8.02 1.68
N GLY A 258 -5.53 7.74 1.15
CA GLY A 258 -5.87 8.02 -0.24
C GLY A 258 -5.19 7.09 -1.24
N LEU A 259 -5.14 7.51 -2.51
CA LEU A 259 -4.60 6.68 -3.59
C LEU A 259 -3.08 6.81 -3.70
N LEU A 260 -2.37 5.69 -3.61
CA LEU A 260 -0.91 5.62 -3.64
C LEU A 260 -0.46 4.54 -4.64
N GLY A 261 -0.24 4.94 -5.88
CA GLY A 261 0.16 4.02 -6.95
C GLY A 261 1.62 3.57 -6.89
N PHE A 262 1.95 2.55 -7.70
CA PHE A 262 3.27 2.00 -7.96
C PHE A 262 3.94 1.25 -6.80
N VAL A 263 3.58 1.47 -5.54
CA VAL A 263 4.18 0.77 -4.37
C VAL A 263 3.99 -0.74 -4.50
N GLY A 264 2.75 -1.16 -4.75
CA GLY A 264 2.38 -2.57 -4.93
C GLY A 264 2.87 -3.20 -6.23
N LEU A 265 3.26 -2.38 -7.20
CA LEU A 265 3.81 -2.84 -8.47
C LEU A 265 5.32 -3.05 -8.40
N VAL A 266 6.04 -2.03 -7.94
CA VAL A 266 7.50 -1.94 -8.01
C VAL A 266 8.17 -2.82 -6.96
N MET A 267 7.72 -2.73 -5.70
CA MET A 267 8.40 -3.40 -4.60
C MET A 267 8.40 -4.92 -4.69
N PRO A 268 7.26 -5.61 -4.94
CA PRO A 268 7.28 -7.06 -5.09
C PRO A 268 8.13 -7.53 -6.28
N HIS A 269 8.09 -6.77 -7.39
CA HIS A 269 8.89 -7.10 -8.56
C HIS A 269 10.40 -6.99 -8.27
N LEU A 270 10.83 -5.89 -7.63
CA LEU A 270 12.22 -5.68 -7.23
C LEU A 270 12.69 -6.76 -6.25
N MET A 271 11.87 -7.10 -5.25
CA MET A 271 12.21 -8.15 -4.27
C MET A 271 12.30 -9.53 -4.92
N ARG A 272 11.46 -9.84 -5.89
CA ARG A 272 11.52 -11.09 -6.65
C ARG A 272 12.81 -11.22 -7.45
N LEU A 273 13.27 -10.15 -8.08
CA LEU A 273 14.56 -10.11 -8.79
C LEU A 273 15.75 -10.29 -7.85
N SER A 274 15.66 -9.74 -6.63
CA SER A 274 16.77 -9.74 -5.66
C SER A 274 16.86 -11.03 -4.85
N PHE A 275 15.72 -11.61 -4.44
CA PHE A 275 15.67 -12.72 -3.48
C PHE A 275 15.01 -13.99 -4.04
N GLY A 276 14.56 -13.98 -5.30
CA GLY A 276 13.89 -15.11 -5.95
C GLY A 276 12.38 -15.15 -5.71
N PRO A 277 11.68 -16.17 -6.29
CA PRO A 277 10.21 -16.18 -6.37
C PRO A 277 9.49 -16.78 -5.15
N ASP A 278 10.20 -17.29 -4.12
CA ASP A 278 9.58 -17.96 -2.97
C ASP A 278 8.83 -16.94 -2.08
N HIS A 279 7.51 -17.06 -2.01
CA HIS A 279 6.65 -16.15 -1.23
C HIS A 279 6.96 -16.16 0.28
N ARG A 280 7.52 -17.23 0.84
CA ARG A 280 7.97 -17.27 2.24
C ARG A 280 9.13 -16.28 2.52
N VAL A 281 9.89 -15.96 1.48
CA VAL A 281 10.95 -14.96 1.51
C VAL A 281 10.43 -13.59 1.08
N LEU A 282 9.55 -13.57 0.07
CA LEU A 282 9.01 -12.35 -0.51
C LEU A 282 8.08 -11.58 0.44
N VAL A 283 7.26 -12.28 1.25
CA VAL A 283 6.36 -11.61 2.20
C VAL A 283 7.14 -10.69 3.15
N PRO A 284 8.13 -11.16 3.95
CA PRO A 284 8.90 -10.26 4.80
C PRO A 284 9.74 -9.24 4.01
N ALA A 285 10.22 -9.59 2.81
CA ALA A 285 10.95 -8.67 1.96
C ALA A 285 10.08 -7.50 1.49
N CYS A 286 8.86 -7.77 1.04
CA CYS A 286 7.90 -6.75 0.60
C CYS A 286 7.45 -5.84 1.74
N ILE A 287 7.23 -6.38 2.94
CA ILE A 287 6.91 -5.59 4.13
C ILE A 287 8.00 -4.57 4.42
N LEU A 288 9.26 -5.03 4.53
CA LEU A 288 10.37 -4.15 4.90
C LEU A 288 10.74 -3.16 3.79
N SER A 289 10.79 -3.63 2.54
CA SER A 289 11.14 -2.76 1.41
C SER A 289 10.04 -1.78 1.08
N GLY A 290 8.76 -2.19 1.15
CA GLY A 290 7.61 -1.30 0.96
C GLY A 290 7.57 -0.20 2.01
N ALA A 291 7.83 -0.54 3.29
CA ALA A 291 7.95 0.42 4.37
C ALA A 291 9.04 1.46 4.09
N ALA A 292 10.26 1.01 3.78
CA ALA A 292 11.38 1.89 3.52
C ALA A 292 11.13 2.80 2.30
N TYR A 293 10.60 2.23 1.21
CA TYR A 293 10.27 2.97 0.00
C TYR A 293 9.25 4.09 0.28
N MET A 294 8.19 3.77 1.01
CA MET A 294 7.13 4.73 1.29
C MET A 294 7.61 5.86 2.21
N ILE A 295 8.43 5.55 3.22
CA ILE A 295 9.05 6.57 4.08
C ILE A 295 9.93 7.51 3.25
N LEU A 296 10.74 6.97 2.32
CA LEU A 296 11.60 7.79 1.48
C LEU A 296 10.78 8.66 0.51
N CYS A 297 9.70 8.13 -0.08
CA CYS A 297 8.80 8.94 -0.92
C CYS A 297 8.12 10.04 -0.11
N ASP A 298 7.67 9.76 1.12
CA ASP A 298 7.09 10.78 2.00
C ASP A 298 8.12 11.84 2.42
N LEU A 299 9.34 11.43 2.70
CA LEU A 299 10.44 12.36 2.97
C LEU A 299 10.70 13.29 1.78
N LEU A 300 10.78 12.74 0.56
CA LEU A 300 10.92 13.53 -0.66
C LEU A 300 9.74 14.48 -0.87
N ALA A 301 8.52 14.03 -0.61
CA ALA A 301 7.31 14.86 -0.72
C ALA A 301 7.35 16.10 0.20
N ARG A 302 8.04 15.98 1.34
CA ARG A 302 8.20 17.07 2.31
C ARG A 302 9.37 18.00 2.03
N ILE A 303 10.44 17.54 1.39
CA ILE A 303 11.66 18.32 1.22
C ILE A 303 11.86 18.88 -0.20
N LEU A 304 11.23 18.29 -1.24
CA LEU A 304 11.40 18.76 -2.62
C LEU A 304 10.73 20.10 -2.92
N PRO A 305 9.49 20.36 -2.45
CA PRO A 305 8.87 21.66 -2.72
C PRO A 305 9.57 22.78 -1.96
N ALA A 306 9.77 23.93 -2.63
CA ALA A 306 10.33 25.11 -1.99
C ALA A 306 9.37 25.74 -0.96
N GLN A 307 8.07 25.54 -1.12
CA GLN A 307 7.02 25.97 -0.20
C GLN A 307 5.91 24.89 -0.12
N GLY A 308 5.43 24.65 1.10
CA GLY A 308 4.39 23.66 1.36
C GLY A 308 4.88 22.21 1.25
N GLU A 309 3.97 21.30 0.99
CA GLU A 309 4.22 19.87 0.83
C GLU A 309 3.54 19.35 -0.43
N MET A 310 4.14 18.35 -1.06
CA MET A 310 3.57 17.68 -2.22
C MET A 310 2.79 16.43 -1.76
N PRO A 311 1.64 16.10 -2.39
CA PRO A 311 0.99 14.82 -2.14
C PRO A 311 1.96 13.66 -2.43
N VAL A 312 2.07 12.74 -1.48
CA VAL A 312 3.05 11.65 -1.56
C VAL A 312 2.79 10.70 -2.73
N GLY A 313 1.55 10.55 -3.17
CA GLY A 313 1.19 9.75 -4.34
C GLY A 313 1.78 10.27 -5.64
N VAL A 314 1.98 11.58 -5.77
CA VAL A 314 2.71 12.17 -6.91
C VAL A 314 4.16 11.70 -6.92
N VAL A 315 4.82 11.70 -5.75
CA VAL A 315 6.22 11.24 -5.64
C VAL A 315 6.33 9.74 -5.92
N THR A 316 5.42 8.93 -5.36
CA THR A 316 5.44 7.48 -5.63
C THR A 316 5.25 7.17 -7.11
N ALA A 317 4.44 7.96 -7.84
CA ALA A 317 4.26 7.81 -9.28
C ALA A 317 5.49 8.28 -10.07
N LEU A 318 6.05 9.44 -9.74
CA LEU A 318 7.23 10.01 -10.40
C LEU A 318 8.49 9.13 -10.25
N VAL A 319 8.64 8.48 -9.10
CA VAL A 319 9.77 7.55 -8.85
C VAL A 319 9.43 6.15 -9.35
N GLY A 320 8.21 5.69 -9.11
CA GLY A 320 7.80 4.31 -9.40
C GLY A 320 7.68 4.00 -10.88
N ALA A 321 7.08 4.89 -11.67
CA ALA A 321 6.87 4.63 -13.10
C ALA A 321 8.20 4.50 -13.89
N PRO A 322 9.18 5.42 -13.76
CA PRO A 322 10.47 5.25 -14.43
C PRO A 322 11.25 4.03 -13.92
N ALA A 323 11.25 3.79 -12.61
CA ALA A 323 11.90 2.62 -12.04
C ALA A 323 11.32 1.32 -12.61
N PHE A 324 10.00 1.24 -12.76
CA PHE A 324 9.34 0.07 -13.29
C PHE A 324 9.63 -0.12 -14.80
N ILE A 325 9.62 0.94 -15.61
CA ILE A 325 10.01 0.88 -17.03
C ILE A 325 11.44 0.36 -17.18
N PHE A 326 12.35 0.83 -16.33
CA PHE A 326 13.74 0.35 -16.33
C PHE A 326 13.85 -1.14 -16.00
N LEU A 327 13.12 -1.60 -14.97
CA LEU A 327 13.09 -3.00 -14.56
C LEU A 327 12.53 -3.92 -15.66
N LEU A 328 11.47 -3.50 -16.35
CA LEU A 328 10.91 -4.25 -17.50
C LEU A 328 11.90 -4.42 -18.63
N ARG A 329 12.64 -3.36 -19.00
CA ARG A 329 13.67 -3.44 -20.05
C ARG A 329 14.79 -4.42 -19.67
N ARG A 330 15.13 -4.50 -18.38
CA ARG A 330 16.17 -5.42 -17.91
C ARG A 330 15.70 -6.87 -17.87
N ALA A 331 14.43 -7.11 -17.60
CA ALA A 331 13.84 -8.45 -17.56
C ALA A 331 13.59 -9.03 -18.99
N ALA A 332 13.52 -8.18 -20.01
CA ALA A 332 13.34 -8.56 -21.41
C ALA A 332 14.67 -8.91 -22.13
N ARG A 333 15.80 -8.68 -21.50
CA ARG A 333 17.15 -9.11 -21.94
C ARG A 333 17.59 -10.38 -21.25
#